data_f688948c853995141aa2cc98287152c0
#
_entry.id   f688948c853995141aa2cc98287152c0
#
_cell.length_a   1.000
_cell.length_b   1.000
_cell.length_c   1.000
_cell.angle_alpha   90.00
_cell.angle_beta   90.00
_cell.angle_gamma   90.00
#
_symmetry.space_group_name_H-M   'P 1'
#
loop_
_entity.id
_entity.type
_entity.pdbx_description
1 polymer ?
#
loop_
_entity_poly.entity_id
_entity_poly.type
_entity_poly.pdbx_seq_one_letter_code
_entity_poly.pdbx_strand_id
1 'polypeptide(L)'
;PLIKMFGSEFANQNAYDDIQVHGGSGFMKEYKCERLYRDARILTIYEGTSQLQVVAAARFIGNGAYLNYIKELDAVEVPESLNKLRDTLRSMTSMYNAIFAKVGTDEKHHRRLVEAVGYIIMGYLLLLDTMRDERFLKSCETIIRLGVGELSKTLAQVSL
;
A
#
# COMPACT_ATOMS: atom_id res chain seq x y z
N PRO A 1 -6.99 2.19 9.93
CA PRO A 1 -7.13 0.90 9.20
C PRO A 1 -5.95 0.62 8.27
N LEU A 2 -5.53 1.56 7.39
CA LEU A 2 -4.47 1.35 6.39
C LEU A 2 -3.15 0.89 7.02
N ILE A 3 -2.66 1.59 8.05
CA ILE A 3 -1.38 1.26 8.71
C ILE A 3 -1.40 -0.17 9.25
N LYS A 4 -2.48 -0.56 9.93
CA LYS A 4 -2.60 -1.91 10.49
C LYS A 4 -2.66 -2.96 9.38
N MET A 5 -3.45 -2.73 8.33
CA MET A 5 -3.57 -3.64 7.20
C MET A 5 -2.21 -3.83 6.49
N PHE A 6 -1.64 -2.76 5.97
CA PHE A 6 -0.38 -2.84 5.22
C PHE A 6 0.79 -3.30 6.09
N GLY A 7 0.93 -2.78 7.32
CA GLY A 7 2.00 -3.18 8.22
C GLY A 7 1.97 -4.67 8.55
N SER A 8 0.80 -5.22 8.82
CA SER A 8 0.66 -6.66 9.11
C SER A 8 0.88 -7.54 7.86
N GLU A 9 0.41 -7.11 6.70
CA GLU A 9 0.60 -7.85 5.44
C GLU A 9 2.07 -7.83 5.00
N PHE A 10 2.72 -6.66 5.04
CA PHE A 10 4.14 -6.56 4.72
C PHE A 10 5.02 -7.32 5.71
N ALA A 11 4.69 -7.31 7.02
CA ALA A 11 5.42 -8.12 7.99
C ALA A 11 5.34 -9.62 7.68
N ASN A 12 4.17 -10.13 7.29
CA ASN A 12 4.01 -11.52 6.87
C ASN A 12 4.80 -11.83 5.60
N GLN A 13 4.73 -10.95 4.58
CA GLN A 13 5.47 -11.15 3.34
C GLN A 13 6.98 -11.11 3.58
N ASN A 14 7.47 -10.14 4.35
CA ASN A 14 8.89 -10.03 4.67
C ASN A 14 9.39 -11.26 5.44
N ALA A 15 8.62 -11.78 6.39
CA ALA A 15 8.98 -12.98 7.14
C ALA A 15 8.96 -14.25 6.26
N TYR A 16 8.06 -14.32 5.29
CA TYR A 16 8.05 -15.37 4.27
C TYR A 16 9.31 -15.30 3.39
N ASP A 17 9.64 -14.11 2.90
CA ASP A 17 10.80 -13.88 2.03
C ASP A 17 12.11 -14.14 2.79
N ASP A 18 12.17 -13.84 4.10
CA ASP A 18 13.31 -14.11 4.97
C ASP A 18 13.64 -15.62 5.00
N ILE A 19 12.64 -16.48 5.15
CA ILE A 19 12.85 -17.95 5.03
C ILE A 19 13.41 -18.30 3.65
N GLN A 20 12.85 -17.73 2.60
CA GLN A 20 13.26 -18.02 1.22
C GLN A 20 14.72 -17.61 0.96
N VAL A 21 15.13 -16.46 1.44
CA VAL A 21 16.52 -15.95 1.32
C VAL A 21 17.50 -16.86 2.08
N HIS A 22 17.13 -17.34 3.26
CA HIS A 22 17.95 -18.26 4.05
C HIS A 22 17.94 -19.72 3.53
N GLY A 23 17.05 -20.06 2.61
CA GLY A 23 16.91 -21.39 2.05
C GLY A 23 16.58 -22.44 3.12
N GLY A 24 17.16 -23.63 3.02
CA GLY A 24 16.92 -24.71 3.98
C GLY A 24 17.22 -24.33 5.43
N SER A 25 18.20 -23.49 5.67
CA SER A 25 18.54 -22.99 7.01
C SER A 25 17.41 -22.13 7.59
N GLY A 26 16.72 -21.32 6.77
CA GLY A 26 15.59 -20.52 7.22
C GLY A 26 14.39 -21.32 7.72
N PHE A 27 14.25 -22.57 7.25
CA PHE A 27 13.20 -23.50 7.69
C PHE A 27 13.52 -24.22 9.01
N MET A 28 14.81 -24.29 9.37
CA MET A 28 15.27 -25.03 10.55
C MET A 28 15.07 -24.20 11.82
N LYS A 29 14.70 -24.86 12.94
CA LYS A 29 14.42 -24.23 14.24
C LYS A 29 15.63 -23.57 14.91
N GLU A 30 16.83 -23.93 14.50
CA GLU A 30 18.09 -23.33 14.95
C GLU A 30 18.23 -21.85 14.52
N TYR A 31 17.49 -21.44 13.49
CA TYR A 31 17.46 -20.07 12.98
C TYR A 31 16.16 -19.36 13.38
N LYS A 32 16.22 -18.05 13.49
CA LYS A 32 15.07 -17.24 13.95
C LYS A 32 13.96 -17.10 12.89
N CYS A 33 14.27 -17.33 11.61
CA CYS A 33 13.38 -17.06 10.49
C CYS A 33 12.03 -17.80 10.59
N GLU A 34 12.04 -19.12 10.94
CA GLU A 34 10.82 -19.91 11.08
C GLU A 34 9.92 -19.36 12.19
N ARG A 35 10.53 -18.93 13.30
CA ARG A 35 9.80 -18.35 14.42
C ARG A 35 9.22 -17.00 14.06
N LEU A 36 9.99 -16.12 13.40
CA LEU A 36 9.51 -14.81 12.94
C LEU A 36 8.33 -14.96 11.98
N TYR A 37 8.40 -15.94 11.06
CA TYR A 37 7.29 -16.19 10.14
C TYR A 37 6.01 -16.66 10.86
N ARG A 38 6.13 -17.59 11.80
CA ARG A 38 5.01 -18.03 12.62
C ARG A 38 4.44 -16.90 13.47
N ASP A 39 5.29 -16.09 14.10
CA ASP A 39 4.87 -14.98 14.96
C ASP A 39 4.26 -13.85 14.14
N ALA A 40 4.76 -13.57 12.92
CA ALA A 40 4.17 -12.59 12.00
C ALA A 40 2.74 -12.95 11.59
N ARG A 41 2.37 -14.24 11.55
CA ARG A 41 1.05 -14.68 11.10
C ARG A 41 -0.09 -14.13 11.96
N ILE A 42 0.12 -13.93 13.28
CA ILE A 42 -0.92 -13.39 14.17
C ILE A 42 -1.28 -11.93 13.83
N LEU A 43 -0.34 -11.17 13.23
CA LEU A 43 -0.52 -9.75 12.95
C LEU A 43 -1.72 -9.46 12.05
N THR A 44 -2.08 -10.37 11.14
CA THR A 44 -3.23 -10.22 10.25
C THR A 44 -4.55 -10.71 10.86
N ILE A 45 -4.51 -11.26 12.08
CA ILE A 45 -5.64 -11.90 12.75
C ILE A 45 -6.14 -11.08 13.94
N TYR A 46 -5.24 -10.73 14.87
CA TYR A 46 -5.61 -10.07 16.13
C TYR A 46 -5.92 -8.57 15.94
N GLU A 47 -6.57 -7.95 16.92
CA GLU A 47 -6.97 -6.52 16.91
C GLU A 47 -7.71 -6.09 15.64
N GLY A 48 -8.55 -6.95 15.13
CA GLY A 48 -9.26 -6.79 13.86
C GLY A 48 -8.47 -7.35 12.68
N THR A 49 -9.04 -8.37 12.06
CA THR A 49 -8.43 -9.03 10.89
C THR A 49 -8.17 -8.06 9.75
N SER A 50 -7.28 -8.42 8.82
CA SER A 50 -7.08 -7.64 7.59
C SER A 50 -8.40 -7.30 6.90
N GLN A 51 -9.35 -8.23 6.86
CA GLN A 51 -10.67 -7.99 6.27
C GLN A 51 -11.48 -6.94 7.03
N LEU A 52 -11.45 -6.93 8.37
CA LEU A 52 -12.11 -5.89 9.17
C LEU A 52 -11.45 -4.52 8.95
N GLN A 53 -10.15 -4.48 8.74
CA GLN A 53 -9.44 -3.23 8.39
C GLN A 53 -9.87 -2.72 7.01
N VAL A 54 -10.06 -3.62 6.04
CA VAL A 54 -10.61 -3.27 4.71
C VAL A 54 -12.00 -2.67 4.85
N VAL A 55 -12.91 -3.32 5.58
CA VAL A 55 -14.29 -2.83 5.81
C VAL A 55 -14.28 -1.45 6.49
N ALA A 56 -13.42 -1.27 7.50
CA ALA A 56 -13.28 0.02 8.17
C ALA A 56 -12.71 1.09 7.23
N ALA A 57 -11.71 0.76 6.42
CA ALA A 57 -11.11 1.68 5.45
C ALA A 57 -12.08 2.07 4.32
N ALA A 58 -12.93 1.15 3.87
CA ALA A 58 -13.93 1.41 2.82
C ALA A 58 -14.91 2.53 3.21
N ARG A 59 -15.20 2.71 4.50
CA ARG A 59 -16.03 3.84 4.99
C ARG A 59 -15.36 5.19 4.72
N PHE A 60 -14.03 5.28 4.86
CA PHE A 60 -13.25 6.49 4.57
C PHE A 60 -13.08 6.73 3.07
N ILE A 61 -13.22 5.68 2.24
CA ILE A 61 -13.36 5.81 0.79
C ILE A 61 -14.71 6.43 0.47
N GLY A 62 -15.80 5.86 1.00
CA GLY A 62 -17.16 6.30 0.72
C GLY A 62 -17.46 7.74 1.12
N ASN A 63 -16.86 8.25 2.20
CA ASN A 63 -17.00 9.65 2.64
C ASN A 63 -15.94 10.60 2.06
N GLY A 64 -15.06 10.13 1.18
CA GLY A 64 -14.04 10.93 0.50
C GLY A 64 -12.84 11.35 1.36
N ALA A 65 -12.72 10.89 2.63
CA ALA A 65 -11.67 11.34 3.53
C ALA A 65 -10.26 11.05 3.01
N TYR A 66 -10.03 9.88 2.41
CA TYR A 66 -8.72 9.56 1.83
C TYR A 66 -8.37 10.42 0.60
N LEU A 67 -9.34 10.71 -0.26
CA LEU A 67 -9.11 11.60 -1.41
C LEU A 67 -8.83 13.04 -0.97
N ASN A 68 -9.49 13.52 0.08
CA ASN A 68 -9.19 14.83 0.63
C ASN A 68 -7.77 14.87 1.22
N TYR A 69 -7.37 13.84 1.94
CA TYR A 69 -6.00 13.73 2.46
C TYR A 69 -4.96 13.67 1.34
N ILE A 70 -5.21 12.93 0.26
CA ILE A 70 -4.33 12.91 -0.93
C ILE A 70 -4.19 14.31 -1.53
N LYS A 71 -5.27 15.10 -1.62
CA LYS A 71 -5.22 16.49 -2.10
C LYS A 71 -4.35 17.37 -1.20
N GLU A 72 -4.44 17.21 0.11
CA GLU A 72 -3.59 17.93 1.07
C GLU A 72 -2.11 17.58 0.86
N LEU A 73 -1.79 16.30 0.67
CA LEU A 73 -0.42 15.86 0.40
C LEU A 73 0.11 16.37 -0.96
N ASP A 74 -0.71 16.36 -2.01
CA ASP A 74 -0.35 16.85 -3.35
C ASP A 74 -0.15 18.36 -3.40
N ALA A 75 -0.78 19.11 -2.49
CA ALA A 75 -0.64 20.57 -2.40
C ALA A 75 0.74 21.02 -1.86
N VAL A 76 1.51 20.10 -1.27
CA VAL A 76 2.85 20.43 -0.79
C VAL A 76 3.79 20.64 -1.97
N GLU A 77 4.50 21.77 -1.98
CA GLU A 77 5.53 22.02 -3.00
C GLU A 77 6.69 21.04 -2.86
N VAL A 78 7.10 20.46 -3.98
CA VAL A 78 8.24 19.53 -4.04
C VAL A 78 9.32 20.11 -4.97
N PRO A 79 10.60 19.82 -4.72
CA PRO A 79 11.71 20.18 -5.60
C PRO A 79 11.50 19.63 -7.02
N GLU A 80 12.04 20.32 -8.01
CA GLU A 80 11.92 19.95 -9.43
C GLU A 80 12.41 18.51 -9.69
N SER A 81 13.47 18.07 -8.99
CA SER A 81 14.00 16.73 -9.08
C SER A 81 13.00 15.62 -8.73
N LEU A 82 11.97 15.92 -7.93
CA LEU A 82 10.94 14.97 -7.50
C LEU A 82 9.62 15.11 -8.29
N ASN A 83 9.52 16.06 -9.21
CA ASN A 83 8.29 16.29 -9.99
C ASN A 83 7.81 15.04 -10.72
N LYS A 84 8.73 14.25 -11.29
CA LYS A 84 8.38 13.00 -11.99
C LYS A 84 7.65 12.01 -11.07
N LEU A 85 8.07 11.87 -9.83
CA LEU A 85 7.41 10.99 -8.85
C LEU A 85 6.04 11.54 -8.46
N ARG A 86 5.93 12.86 -8.23
CA ARG A 86 4.65 13.52 -7.96
C ARG A 86 3.67 13.36 -9.11
N ASP A 87 4.10 13.55 -10.36
CA ASP A 87 3.24 13.41 -11.53
C ASP A 87 2.77 11.96 -11.71
N THR A 88 3.62 10.98 -11.36
CA THR A 88 3.20 9.58 -11.31
C THR A 88 2.13 9.34 -10.25
N LEU A 89 2.24 9.92 -9.06
CA LEU A 89 1.23 9.83 -8.00
C LEU A 89 -0.10 10.48 -8.40
N ARG A 90 -0.06 11.61 -9.12
CA ARG A 90 -1.25 12.24 -9.72
C ARG A 90 -1.91 11.34 -10.75
N SER A 91 -1.11 10.68 -11.59
CA SER A 91 -1.60 9.68 -12.54
C SER A 91 -2.26 8.50 -11.83
N MET A 92 -1.65 7.98 -10.76
CA MET A 92 -2.23 6.92 -9.92
C MET A 92 -3.57 7.37 -9.32
N THR A 93 -3.66 8.61 -8.85
CA THR A 93 -4.91 9.19 -8.32
C THR A 93 -5.98 9.26 -9.40
N SER A 94 -5.62 9.62 -10.63
CA SER A 94 -6.53 9.63 -11.78
C SER A 94 -7.01 8.22 -12.13
N MET A 95 -6.11 7.23 -12.11
CA MET A 95 -6.48 5.81 -12.29
C MET A 95 -7.42 5.31 -11.20
N TYR A 96 -7.15 5.67 -9.94
CA TYR A 96 -8.05 5.35 -8.82
C TYR A 96 -9.44 5.93 -9.03
N ASN A 97 -9.55 7.19 -9.44
CA ASN A 97 -10.83 7.83 -9.70
C ASN A 97 -11.59 7.14 -10.86
N ALA A 98 -10.88 6.70 -11.90
CA ALA A 98 -11.48 5.94 -13.00
C ALA A 98 -11.98 4.56 -12.56
N ILE A 99 -11.27 3.88 -11.67
CA ILE A 99 -11.72 2.61 -11.05
C ILE A 99 -12.95 2.88 -10.20
N PHE A 100 -12.89 3.87 -9.31
CA PHE A 100 -13.99 4.19 -8.40
C PHE A 100 -15.25 4.59 -9.13
N ALA A 101 -15.14 5.35 -10.23
CA ALA A 101 -16.27 5.72 -11.08
C ALA A 101 -17.00 4.50 -11.68
N LYS A 102 -16.28 3.39 -11.91
CA LYS A 102 -16.87 2.16 -12.45
C LYS A 102 -17.50 1.26 -11.38
N VAL A 103 -16.84 1.15 -10.22
CA VAL A 103 -17.23 0.16 -9.20
C VAL A 103 -17.96 0.76 -8.00
N GLY A 104 -17.84 2.08 -7.79
CA GLY A 104 -18.46 2.77 -6.66
C GLY A 104 -18.04 2.18 -5.31
N THR A 105 -19.02 1.98 -4.45
CA THR A 105 -18.87 1.38 -3.11
C THR A 105 -19.28 -0.10 -3.07
N ASP A 106 -19.20 -0.83 -4.18
CA ASP A 106 -19.50 -2.27 -4.18
C ASP A 106 -18.47 -3.03 -3.34
N GLU A 107 -18.96 -3.79 -2.36
CA GLU A 107 -18.15 -4.54 -1.40
C GLU A 107 -17.16 -5.50 -2.05
N LYS A 108 -17.47 -6.04 -3.23
CA LYS A 108 -16.58 -6.93 -4.00
C LYS A 108 -15.25 -6.26 -4.36
N HIS A 109 -15.23 -4.93 -4.40
CA HIS A 109 -14.08 -4.15 -4.83
C HIS A 109 -13.39 -3.42 -3.66
N HIS A 110 -13.94 -3.49 -2.42
CA HIS A 110 -13.39 -2.79 -1.26
C HIS A 110 -11.90 -3.04 -1.06
N ARG A 111 -11.47 -4.31 -1.10
CA ARG A 111 -10.05 -4.66 -0.91
C ARG A 111 -9.17 -3.94 -1.92
N ARG A 112 -9.50 -3.97 -3.20
CA ARG A 112 -8.73 -3.33 -4.27
C ARG A 112 -8.71 -1.82 -4.15
N LEU A 113 -9.84 -1.20 -3.81
CA LEU A 113 -9.91 0.24 -3.61
C LEU A 113 -9.08 0.68 -2.41
N VAL A 114 -9.11 -0.07 -1.32
CA VAL A 114 -8.33 0.20 -0.10
C VAL A 114 -6.83 0.05 -0.38
N GLU A 115 -6.41 -0.99 -1.09
CA GLU A 115 -5.02 -1.17 -1.50
C GLU A 115 -4.55 -0.04 -2.42
N ALA A 116 -5.35 0.30 -3.43
CA ALA A 116 -5.03 1.37 -4.37
C ALA A 116 -4.81 2.72 -3.67
N VAL A 117 -5.77 3.14 -2.82
CA VAL A 117 -5.66 4.40 -2.09
C VAL A 117 -4.50 4.38 -1.08
N GLY A 118 -4.23 3.22 -0.49
CA GLY A 118 -3.12 3.04 0.44
C GLY A 118 -1.76 3.21 -0.23
N TYR A 119 -1.55 2.64 -1.42
CA TYR A 119 -0.32 2.84 -2.18
C TYR A 119 -0.12 4.32 -2.58
N ILE A 120 -1.18 5.02 -2.95
CA ILE A 120 -1.11 6.45 -3.27
C ILE A 120 -0.67 7.25 -2.04
N ILE A 121 -1.33 7.04 -0.89
CA ILE A 121 -1.00 7.74 0.36
C ILE A 121 0.45 7.43 0.79
N MET A 122 0.86 6.16 0.80
CA MET A 122 2.24 5.77 1.12
C MET A 122 3.24 6.42 0.17
N GLY A 123 2.94 6.47 -1.13
CA GLY A 123 3.78 7.12 -2.12
C GLY A 123 3.98 8.61 -1.83
N TYR A 124 2.91 9.35 -1.53
CA TYR A 124 3.02 10.77 -1.14
C TYR A 124 3.79 10.96 0.17
N LEU A 125 3.53 10.14 1.19
CA LEU A 125 4.26 10.25 2.46
C LEU A 125 5.76 10.01 2.27
N LEU A 126 6.14 8.98 1.50
CA LEU A 126 7.54 8.71 1.17
C LEU A 126 8.16 9.79 0.28
N LEU A 127 7.38 10.43 -0.60
CA LEU A 127 7.83 11.59 -1.37
C LEU A 127 8.21 12.74 -0.44
N LEU A 128 7.38 13.04 0.58
CA LEU A 128 7.66 14.06 1.57
C LEU A 128 8.85 13.69 2.47
N ASP A 129 9.00 12.42 2.83
CA ASP A 129 10.17 11.94 3.57
C ASP A 129 11.45 12.05 2.72
N THR A 130 11.37 11.78 1.40
CA THR A 130 12.49 11.96 0.47
C THR A 130 12.98 13.41 0.40
N MET A 131 12.08 14.39 0.56
CA MET A 131 12.47 15.81 0.65
C MET A 131 13.32 16.12 1.89
N ARG A 132 13.13 15.34 2.96
CA ARG A 132 13.85 15.50 4.23
C ARG A 132 15.16 14.71 4.24
N ASP A 133 15.14 13.53 3.58
CA ASP A 133 16.26 12.60 3.57
C ASP A 133 16.22 11.74 2.30
N GLU A 134 17.21 11.92 1.43
CA GLU A 134 17.35 11.21 0.15
C GLU A 134 17.39 9.68 0.30
N ARG A 135 17.73 9.15 1.48
CA ARG A 135 17.70 7.70 1.74
C ARG A 135 16.33 7.06 1.47
N PHE A 136 15.24 7.83 1.55
CA PHE A 136 13.90 7.34 1.25
C PHE A 136 13.56 7.26 -0.24
N LEU A 137 14.39 7.81 -1.14
CA LEU A 137 14.11 7.86 -2.58
C LEU A 137 13.80 6.47 -3.16
N LYS A 138 14.64 5.47 -2.89
CA LYS A 138 14.43 4.11 -3.40
C LYS A 138 13.15 3.47 -2.87
N SER A 139 12.81 3.73 -1.62
CA SER A 139 11.55 3.25 -1.01
C SER A 139 10.35 3.92 -1.67
N CYS A 140 10.41 5.23 -1.91
CA CYS A 140 9.39 5.98 -2.62
C CYS A 140 9.17 5.44 -4.03
N GLU A 141 10.22 5.29 -4.83
CA GLU A 141 10.16 4.71 -6.17
C GLU A 141 9.57 3.30 -6.18
N THR A 142 9.95 2.49 -5.19
CA THR A 142 9.47 1.11 -5.08
C THR A 142 7.97 1.05 -4.79
N ILE A 143 7.49 1.81 -3.81
CA ILE A 143 6.07 1.86 -3.45
C ILE A 143 5.23 2.42 -4.61
N ILE A 144 5.69 3.47 -5.29
CA ILE A 144 5.02 4.02 -6.46
C ILE A 144 4.92 2.96 -7.57
N ARG A 145 6.00 2.25 -7.87
CA ARG A 145 6.02 1.20 -8.89
C ARG A 145 5.05 0.06 -8.57
N LEU A 146 5.05 -0.41 -7.32
CA LEU A 146 4.10 -1.43 -6.86
C LEU A 146 2.65 -0.94 -7.00
N GLY A 147 2.38 0.28 -6.56
CA GLY A 147 1.06 0.90 -6.66
C GLY A 147 0.57 1.07 -8.09
N VAL A 148 1.44 1.49 -9.01
CA VAL A 148 1.10 1.56 -10.45
C VAL A 148 0.72 0.18 -10.98
N GLY A 149 1.47 -0.87 -10.62
CA GLY A 149 1.17 -2.25 -11.02
C GLY A 149 -0.21 -2.72 -10.53
N GLU A 150 -0.50 -2.51 -9.24
CA GLU A 150 -1.79 -2.91 -8.66
C GLU A 150 -2.98 -2.11 -9.21
N LEU A 151 -2.82 -0.81 -9.43
CA LEU A 151 -3.85 0.03 -10.06
C LEU A 151 -4.11 -0.37 -11.50
N SER A 152 -3.06 -0.63 -12.28
CA SER A 152 -3.18 -1.07 -13.67
C SER A 152 -3.89 -2.41 -13.79
N LYS A 153 -3.53 -3.37 -12.94
CA LYS A 153 -4.18 -4.68 -12.85
C LYS A 153 -5.66 -4.56 -12.47
N THR A 154 -5.96 -3.72 -11.47
CA THR A 154 -7.33 -3.49 -11.01
C THR A 154 -8.16 -2.83 -12.11
N LEU A 155 -7.62 -1.80 -12.77
CA LEU A 155 -8.31 -1.11 -13.86
C LEU A 155 -8.63 -2.07 -15.02
N ALA A 156 -7.70 -2.94 -15.40
CA ALA A 156 -7.93 -3.97 -16.42
C ALA A 156 -9.07 -4.93 -16.00
N GLN A 157 -9.08 -5.38 -14.75
CA GLN A 157 -10.10 -6.30 -14.24
C GLN A 157 -11.52 -5.72 -14.17
N VAL A 158 -11.65 -4.42 -13.85
CA VAL A 158 -12.97 -3.76 -13.79
C VAL A 158 -13.44 -3.23 -15.15
N SER A 159 -12.63 -3.40 -16.19
CA SER A 159 -12.95 -2.99 -17.56
C SER A 159 -13.45 -4.16 -18.44
N LEU A 160 -13.38 -5.39 -17.88
CA LEU A 160 -13.96 -6.60 -18.48
C LEU A 160 -15.43 -6.77 -18.06
#